data_8a676e4ef7328f2c213465f1de9f4229
#
_entry.id   8a676e4ef7328f2c213465f1de9f4229
#
_cell.length_a   1.000
_cell.length_b   1.000
_cell.length_c   1.000
_cell.angle_alpha   90.00
_cell.angle_beta   90.00
_cell.angle_gamma   90.00
#
_symmetry.space_group_name_H-M   'P 1'
#
loop_
_entity.id
_entity.type
_entity.pdbx_description
1 polymer ?
#
loop_
_entity_poly.entity_id
_entity_poly.type
_entity_poly.pdbx_seq_one_letter_code
_entity_poly.pdbx_strand_id
1 'polypeptide(L)'
;MKTLAPMQAERLFTPFLDAVDGTLCLPAGATAADIHTRTAGHHLRFPLVLAPEATLREHTAAATHSPASCRFGQYCDNILGINWRLPCGRVARIGERVVKTTTGYDWLRFLLHSGRRFGEPVDYVLRLRPDCGFNLEARFAGAPETLRSCVKKLLHSGWMHWWDAVDFVARDSDSFVRVAIHCPAEEARIFEEQLARVAQETSTRLTLRRDTPPARDGLPDITVKTTPDRSMELAGQLARETERCVALCYNGVVHVYLSGDEPPAERAHLLMQPHIGQLHAIGGDWHSRWLPATPPNFTESQWIETLERTIHAS
;
A
#
# COMPACT_ATOMS: atom_id res chain seq x y z
N MET A 1 36.01 -5.18 -32.56
CA MET A 1 34.59 -5.25 -32.21
C MET A 1 34.30 -6.68 -31.77
N LYS A 2 34.25 -6.96 -30.48
CA LYS A 2 33.77 -8.25 -29.95
C LYS A 2 32.25 -8.19 -29.94
N THR A 3 31.62 -8.98 -30.75
CA THR A 3 30.17 -9.23 -30.76
C THR A 3 29.81 -9.81 -29.39
N LEU A 4 29.19 -9.03 -28.55
CA LEU A 4 28.60 -9.53 -27.30
C LEU A 4 27.54 -10.56 -27.70
N ALA A 5 27.73 -11.78 -27.21
CA ALA A 5 26.74 -12.84 -27.34
C ALA A 5 25.37 -12.33 -26.86
N PRO A 6 24.27 -12.77 -27.48
CA PRO A 6 22.93 -12.40 -27.01
C PRO A 6 22.84 -12.85 -25.55
N MET A 7 22.67 -11.88 -24.66
CA MET A 7 22.45 -12.13 -23.25
C MET A 7 21.33 -13.15 -23.12
N GLN A 8 21.65 -14.29 -22.51
CA GLN A 8 20.72 -15.38 -22.30
C GLN A 8 19.40 -14.83 -21.74
N ALA A 9 18.37 -15.09 -22.53
CA ALA A 9 17.01 -14.73 -22.18
C ALA A 9 16.72 -15.13 -20.73
N GLU A 10 16.28 -14.12 -19.98
CA GLU A 10 15.30 -14.26 -18.93
C GLU A 10 15.47 -15.50 -18.01
N ARG A 11 16.37 -15.47 -17.08
CA ARG A 11 16.13 -16.16 -15.84
C ARG A 11 15.10 -15.34 -15.04
N LEU A 12 13.86 -15.44 -15.46
CA LEU A 12 12.73 -15.13 -14.62
C LEU A 12 12.93 -15.90 -13.30
N PHE A 13 12.72 -15.26 -12.19
CA PHE A 13 12.77 -16.00 -10.94
C PHE A 13 11.77 -17.16 -11.03
N THR A 14 12.23 -18.39 -10.91
CA THR A 14 11.32 -19.49 -10.71
C THR A 14 10.55 -19.20 -9.41
N PRO A 15 9.21 -19.24 -9.41
CA PRO A 15 8.44 -19.03 -8.18
C PRO A 15 8.96 -19.95 -7.07
N PHE A 16 9.34 -19.37 -5.94
CA PHE A 16 9.85 -20.12 -4.81
C PHE A 16 9.38 -19.50 -3.50
N LEU A 17 9.31 -20.33 -2.47
CA LEU A 17 9.17 -19.91 -1.09
C LEU A 17 10.44 -20.34 -0.33
N ASP A 18 11.10 -19.40 0.31
CA ASP A 18 12.12 -19.65 1.31
C ASP A 18 11.51 -19.33 2.68
N ALA A 19 11.12 -20.39 3.39
CA ALA A 19 10.47 -20.26 4.68
C ALA A 19 11.45 -19.86 5.80
N VAL A 20 12.76 -20.12 5.63
CA VAL A 20 13.79 -19.77 6.61
C VAL A 20 14.07 -18.26 6.55
N ASP A 21 14.27 -17.74 5.34
CA ASP A 21 14.54 -16.31 5.14
C ASP A 21 13.26 -15.47 5.11
N GLY A 22 12.08 -16.11 5.12
CA GLY A 22 10.80 -15.42 5.02
C GLY A 22 10.65 -14.66 3.69
N THR A 23 11.04 -15.27 2.58
CA THR A 23 10.96 -14.66 1.25
C THR A 23 10.12 -15.49 0.29
N LEU A 24 9.34 -14.81 -0.54
CA LEU A 24 8.47 -15.43 -1.55
C LEU A 24 8.67 -14.72 -2.88
N CYS A 25 9.02 -15.49 -3.91
CA CYS A 25 9.09 -14.99 -5.29
C CYS A 25 7.85 -15.40 -6.07
N LEU A 26 7.19 -14.42 -6.68
CA LEU A 26 6.00 -14.62 -7.49
C LEU A 26 6.01 -13.74 -8.76
N PRO A 27 5.35 -14.20 -9.84
CA PRO A 27 5.17 -13.37 -11.03
C PRO A 27 4.28 -12.16 -10.72
N ALA A 28 4.44 -11.10 -11.49
CA ALA A 28 3.68 -9.85 -11.30
C ALA A 28 2.16 -10.01 -11.48
N GLY A 29 1.72 -11.07 -12.15
CA GLY A 29 0.32 -11.46 -12.27
C GLY A 29 -0.26 -12.19 -11.06
N ALA A 30 0.54 -12.50 -10.03
CA ALA A 30 0.05 -13.17 -8.84
C ALA A 30 -0.86 -12.25 -8.00
N THR A 31 -1.84 -12.86 -7.32
CA THR A 31 -2.84 -12.21 -6.47
C THR A 31 -2.56 -12.44 -4.99
N ALA A 32 -3.35 -11.82 -4.12
CA ALA A 32 -3.33 -12.09 -2.69
C ALA A 32 -3.63 -13.57 -2.37
N ALA A 33 -4.50 -14.21 -3.16
CA ALA A 33 -4.83 -15.63 -3.01
C ALA A 33 -3.64 -16.53 -3.34
N ASP A 34 -2.85 -16.19 -4.36
CA ASP A 34 -1.63 -16.94 -4.71
C ASP A 34 -0.59 -16.85 -3.59
N ILE A 35 -0.43 -15.68 -2.99
CA ILE A 35 0.46 -15.50 -1.83
C ILE A 35 -0.01 -16.40 -0.69
N HIS A 36 -1.29 -16.34 -0.33
CA HIS A 36 -1.85 -17.13 0.75
C HIS A 36 -1.68 -18.63 0.49
N THR A 37 -1.97 -19.10 -0.70
CA THR A 37 -1.80 -20.51 -1.10
C THR A 37 -0.35 -20.98 -0.94
N ARG A 38 0.61 -20.13 -1.28
CA ARG A 38 2.04 -20.45 -1.18
C ARG A 38 2.57 -20.42 0.24
N THR A 39 2.00 -19.59 1.11
CA THR A 39 2.43 -19.46 2.50
C THR A 39 1.66 -20.38 3.45
N ALA A 40 0.56 -21.00 2.99
CA ALA A 40 -0.24 -21.94 3.77
C ALA A 40 0.63 -23.07 4.33
N GLY A 41 0.49 -23.34 5.62
CA GLY A 41 1.24 -24.38 6.33
C GLY A 41 2.68 -24.00 6.74
N HIS A 42 3.16 -22.82 6.39
CA HIS A 42 4.51 -22.34 6.76
C HIS A 42 4.51 -21.33 7.91
N HIS A 43 3.36 -21.01 8.51
CA HIS A 43 3.21 -19.96 9.53
C HIS A 43 3.82 -18.63 9.10
N LEU A 44 3.67 -18.30 7.81
CA LEU A 44 4.14 -17.07 7.19
C LEU A 44 2.99 -16.35 6.50
N ARG A 45 3.06 -15.02 6.49
CA ARG A 45 2.11 -14.18 5.75
C ARG A 45 2.82 -13.01 5.07
N PHE A 46 2.25 -12.49 4.00
CA PHE A 46 2.60 -11.16 3.53
C PHE A 46 1.96 -10.14 4.47
N PRO A 47 2.73 -9.18 5.01
CA PRO A 47 2.24 -8.35 6.11
C PRO A 47 1.20 -7.31 5.71
N LEU A 48 1.12 -7.01 4.41
CA LEU A 48 0.23 -5.97 3.91
C LEU A 48 -1.11 -6.54 3.46
N VAL A 49 -2.16 -5.75 3.61
CA VAL A 49 -3.48 -6.05 3.08
C VAL A 49 -3.51 -5.67 1.61
N LEU A 50 -3.76 -6.64 0.75
CA LEU A 50 -3.90 -6.47 -0.69
C LEU A 50 -5.36 -6.61 -1.11
N ALA A 51 -5.77 -5.91 -2.15
CA ALA A 51 -7.06 -6.10 -2.78
C ALA A 51 -7.14 -7.55 -3.32
N PRO A 52 -8.21 -8.30 -3.01
CA PRO A 52 -8.24 -9.75 -3.24
C PRO A 52 -8.13 -10.15 -4.71
N GLU A 53 -8.77 -9.37 -5.58
CA GLU A 53 -8.85 -9.64 -7.02
C GLU A 53 -7.72 -8.99 -7.82
N ALA A 54 -6.92 -8.12 -7.18
CA ALA A 54 -5.87 -7.40 -7.87
C ALA A 54 -4.56 -8.17 -7.86
N THR A 55 -3.85 -8.08 -8.96
CA THR A 55 -2.50 -8.61 -9.11
C THR A 55 -1.46 -7.69 -8.44
N LEU A 56 -0.28 -8.21 -8.13
CA LEU A 56 0.85 -7.41 -7.64
C LEU A 56 1.21 -6.27 -8.61
N ARG A 57 1.08 -6.51 -9.92
CA ARG A 57 1.29 -5.50 -10.96
C ARG A 57 0.29 -4.35 -10.87
N GLU A 58 -0.98 -4.66 -10.65
CA GLU A 58 -2.03 -3.65 -10.51
C GLU A 58 -1.86 -2.83 -9.24
N HIS A 59 -1.44 -3.45 -8.14
CA HIS A 59 -1.07 -2.73 -6.92
C HIS A 59 0.06 -1.73 -7.16
N THR A 60 1.09 -2.12 -7.93
CA THR A 60 2.19 -1.23 -8.31
C THR A 60 1.70 -0.10 -9.23
N ALA A 61 0.89 -0.43 -10.24
CA ALA A 61 0.37 0.55 -11.19
C ALA A 61 -0.55 1.60 -10.52
N ALA A 62 -1.34 1.18 -9.55
CA ALA A 62 -2.21 2.07 -8.79
C ALA A 62 -1.47 2.85 -7.70
N ALA A 63 -0.15 2.67 -7.55
CA ALA A 63 0.65 3.25 -6.47
C ALA A 63 -0.03 3.09 -5.09
N THR A 64 -0.68 1.94 -4.87
CA THR A 64 -1.50 1.71 -3.68
C THR A 64 -0.67 1.66 -2.42
N HIS A 65 -1.25 2.18 -1.35
CA HIS A 65 -0.74 2.08 0.00
C HIS A 65 -1.58 1.05 0.77
N SER A 66 -0.93 0.19 1.53
CA SER A 66 -1.66 -0.75 2.37
C SER A 66 -2.14 -0.08 3.66
N PRO A 67 -3.35 -0.42 4.14
CA PRO A 67 -3.78 -0.05 5.49
C PRO A 67 -2.79 -0.50 6.58
N ALA A 68 -2.10 -1.63 6.41
CA ALA A 68 -1.14 -2.17 7.37
C ALA A 68 0.22 -1.42 7.43
N SER A 69 0.30 -0.24 6.83
CA SER A 69 1.54 0.55 6.77
C SER A 69 2.02 1.11 8.11
N CYS A 70 1.15 1.17 9.13
CA CYS A 70 1.56 1.64 10.47
C CYS A 70 2.69 0.79 11.05
N ARG A 71 2.58 -0.54 10.94
CA ARG A 71 3.54 -1.48 11.53
C ARG A 71 4.62 -1.92 10.57
N PHE A 72 4.28 -2.12 9.31
CA PHE A 72 5.13 -2.80 8.34
C PHE A 72 5.70 -1.88 7.26
N GLY A 73 5.40 -0.59 7.33
CA GLY A 73 5.82 0.35 6.30
C GLY A 73 4.97 0.25 5.02
N GLN A 74 5.43 0.90 3.98
CA GLN A 74 4.74 0.96 2.71
C GLN A 74 4.90 -0.33 1.90
N TYR A 75 4.19 -0.43 0.79
CA TYR A 75 4.28 -1.57 -0.13
C TYR A 75 5.72 -1.84 -0.57
N CYS A 76 6.45 -0.80 -0.95
CA CYS A 76 7.85 -0.89 -1.37
C CYS A 76 8.81 -1.39 -0.28
N ASP A 77 8.49 -1.17 1.01
CA ASP A 77 9.33 -1.63 2.13
C ASP A 77 9.23 -3.15 2.36
N ASN A 78 8.24 -3.78 1.74
CA ASN A 78 7.98 -5.23 1.83
C ASN A 78 8.29 -5.97 0.52
N ILE A 79 8.92 -5.29 -0.43
CA ILE A 79 9.47 -5.86 -1.66
C ILE A 79 10.98 -5.79 -1.56
N LEU A 80 11.65 -6.95 -1.63
CA LEU A 80 13.09 -7.06 -1.50
C LEU A 80 13.79 -6.93 -2.86
N GLY A 81 13.12 -7.38 -3.90
CA GLY A 81 13.64 -7.32 -5.25
C GLY A 81 12.54 -7.43 -6.30
N ILE A 82 12.88 -7.05 -7.51
CA ILE A 82 11.96 -7.02 -8.65
C ILE A 82 12.73 -7.25 -9.93
N ASN A 83 12.17 -8.01 -10.84
CA ASN A 83 12.55 -7.95 -12.24
C ASN A 83 11.65 -6.94 -12.94
N TRP A 84 12.26 -5.93 -13.55
CA TRP A 84 11.55 -4.82 -14.15
C TRP A 84 11.81 -4.78 -15.66
N ARG A 85 10.76 -4.81 -16.46
CA ARG A 85 10.83 -4.65 -17.90
C ARG A 85 10.85 -3.17 -18.24
N LEU A 86 11.95 -2.70 -18.80
CA LEU A 86 12.11 -1.33 -19.26
C LEU A 86 11.31 -1.09 -20.57
N PRO A 87 11.04 0.18 -20.94
CA PRO A 87 10.33 0.50 -22.19
C PRO A 87 11.01 -0.05 -23.46
N CYS A 88 12.34 -0.22 -23.46
CA CYS A 88 13.08 -0.85 -24.53
C CYS A 88 12.94 -2.38 -24.61
N GLY A 89 12.12 -3.00 -23.73
CA GLY A 89 11.87 -4.44 -23.66
C GLY A 89 12.89 -5.23 -22.85
N ARG A 90 13.99 -4.63 -22.41
CA ARG A 90 14.97 -5.30 -21.55
C ARG A 90 14.44 -5.49 -20.14
N VAL A 91 14.88 -6.56 -19.48
CA VAL A 91 14.54 -6.83 -18.09
C VAL A 91 15.76 -6.54 -17.23
N ALA A 92 15.58 -5.67 -16.24
CA ALA A 92 16.56 -5.34 -15.23
C ALA A 92 16.18 -6.00 -13.91
N ARG A 93 17.17 -6.60 -13.25
CA ARG A 93 17.02 -7.10 -11.89
C ARG A 93 17.41 -6.00 -10.91
N ILE A 94 16.52 -5.65 -10.01
CA ILE A 94 16.70 -4.56 -9.04
C ILE A 94 16.38 -5.10 -7.66
N GLY A 95 17.25 -4.81 -6.69
CA GLY A 95 17.18 -5.40 -5.35
C GLY A 95 17.69 -6.85 -5.33
N GLU A 96 17.65 -7.45 -4.16
CA GLU A 96 18.13 -8.80 -3.90
C GLU A 96 17.18 -9.56 -2.96
N ARG A 97 17.54 -10.80 -2.63
CA ARG A 97 16.79 -11.59 -1.63
C ARG A 97 17.05 -11.15 -0.19
N VAL A 98 18.00 -10.26 0.04
CA VAL A 98 18.44 -9.84 1.37
C VAL A 98 17.99 -8.43 1.71
N VAL A 99 17.76 -8.20 2.99
CA VAL A 99 17.15 -6.95 3.52
C VAL A 99 18.08 -5.72 3.42
N LYS A 100 19.38 -5.90 3.16
CA LYS A 100 20.35 -4.80 3.09
C LYS A 100 21.01 -4.74 1.71
N THR A 101 20.63 -3.74 0.93
CA THR A 101 21.44 -3.19 -0.15
C THR A 101 22.16 -1.96 0.37
N THR A 102 23.48 -2.00 0.40
CA THR A 102 24.31 -0.94 1.03
C THR A 102 24.79 0.13 0.07
N THR A 103 24.50 0.05 -1.21
CA THR A 103 25.10 0.93 -2.22
C THR A 103 24.09 1.42 -3.25
N GLY A 104 24.01 2.74 -3.40
CA GLY A 104 23.36 3.40 -4.52
C GLY A 104 21.99 4.00 -4.23
N TYR A 105 21.39 4.51 -5.30
CA TYR A 105 20.02 5.03 -5.27
C TYR A 105 19.03 3.89 -5.06
N ASP A 106 17.96 4.16 -4.31
CA ASP A 106 16.85 3.21 -4.10
C ASP A 106 15.98 3.11 -5.36
N TRP A 107 16.52 2.44 -6.37
CA TRP A 107 15.85 2.21 -7.65
C TRP A 107 14.57 1.40 -7.49
N LEU A 108 14.54 0.50 -6.51
CA LEU A 108 13.36 -0.31 -6.23
C LEU A 108 12.19 0.58 -5.82
N ARG A 109 12.41 1.45 -4.84
CA ARG A 109 11.39 2.38 -4.36
C ARG A 109 10.98 3.37 -5.46
N PHE A 110 11.95 3.91 -6.21
CA PHE A 110 11.69 4.81 -7.32
C PHE A 110 10.76 4.18 -8.36
N LEU A 111 11.08 2.97 -8.83
CA LEU A 111 10.28 2.29 -9.86
C LEU A 111 8.89 1.90 -9.35
N LEU A 112 8.78 1.38 -8.13
CA LEU A 112 7.50 1.01 -7.54
C LEU A 112 6.56 2.22 -7.34
N HIS A 113 7.12 3.42 -7.08
CA HIS A 113 6.34 4.65 -6.95
C HIS A 113 6.12 5.38 -8.29
N SER A 114 6.85 5.02 -9.33
CA SER A 114 6.71 5.66 -10.64
C SER A 114 5.43 5.26 -11.38
N GLY A 115 4.64 4.34 -10.83
CA GLY A 115 3.56 3.72 -11.54
C GLY A 115 4.10 2.87 -12.69
N ARG A 116 3.70 3.19 -13.92
CA ARG A 116 4.16 2.47 -15.13
C ARG A 116 4.99 3.35 -16.07
N ARG A 117 5.48 4.49 -15.59
CA ARG A 117 6.20 5.47 -16.43
C ARG A 117 7.49 4.92 -17.02
N PHE A 118 8.22 4.12 -16.25
CA PHE A 118 9.54 3.61 -16.62
C PHE A 118 9.53 2.12 -16.93
N GLY A 119 8.39 1.57 -17.33
CA GLY A 119 8.22 0.17 -17.61
C GLY A 119 7.28 -0.55 -16.68
N GLU A 120 7.44 -1.87 -16.53
CA GLU A 120 6.53 -2.69 -15.74
C GLU A 120 7.23 -3.83 -15.00
N PRO A 121 6.68 -4.25 -13.85
CA PRO A 121 7.19 -5.41 -13.13
C PRO A 121 6.91 -6.72 -13.87
N VAL A 122 7.87 -7.63 -13.81
CA VAL A 122 7.76 -9.00 -14.33
C VAL A 122 7.49 -9.99 -13.21
N ASP A 123 8.25 -9.86 -12.13
CA ASP A 123 8.09 -10.63 -10.90
C ASP A 123 8.58 -9.85 -9.68
N TYR A 124 8.27 -10.38 -8.48
CA TYR A 124 8.59 -9.76 -7.20
C TYR A 124 9.21 -10.76 -6.24
N VAL A 125 10.15 -10.30 -5.44
CA VAL A 125 10.60 -10.97 -4.24
C VAL A 125 9.97 -10.26 -3.03
N LEU A 126 9.00 -10.91 -2.41
CA LEU A 126 8.23 -10.39 -1.29
C LEU A 126 8.90 -10.76 0.04
N ARG A 127 8.84 -9.86 1.00
CA ARG A 127 9.22 -10.11 2.39
C ARG A 127 8.02 -10.63 3.17
N LEU A 128 8.13 -11.82 3.70
CA LEU A 128 7.12 -12.41 4.57
C LEU A 128 7.40 -12.11 6.05
N ARG A 129 6.38 -12.31 6.87
CA ARG A 129 6.43 -12.18 8.33
C ARG A 129 5.80 -13.41 8.97
N PRO A 130 6.13 -13.71 10.21
CA PRO A 130 5.42 -14.74 10.96
C PRO A 130 3.92 -14.47 10.99
N ASP A 131 3.15 -15.53 10.80
CA ASP A 131 1.71 -15.51 10.98
C ASP A 131 1.38 -15.92 12.42
N CYS A 132 0.86 -14.97 13.20
CA CYS A 132 0.46 -15.20 14.59
C CYS A 132 -0.93 -15.85 14.70
N GLY A 133 -1.66 -15.98 13.59
CA GLY A 133 -2.91 -16.73 13.50
C GLY A 133 -4.16 -16.01 14.00
N PHE A 134 -4.07 -14.91 14.74
CA PHE A 134 -5.23 -14.22 15.28
C PHE A 134 -5.33 -12.77 14.81
N ASN A 135 -6.54 -12.36 14.41
CA ASN A 135 -6.84 -11.00 13.98
C ASN A 135 -7.83 -10.35 14.94
N LEU A 136 -7.55 -9.12 15.32
CA LEU A 136 -8.44 -8.27 16.11
C LEU A 136 -8.74 -6.99 15.32
N GLU A 137 -10.01 -6.70 15.07
CA GLU A 137 -10.47 -5.45 14.49
C GLU A 137 -11.26 -4.67 15.55
N ALA A 138 -10.88 -3.41 15.75
CA ALA A 138 -11.62 -2.46 16.56
C ALA A 138 -12.22 -1.35 15.69
N ARG A 139 -13.47 -0.97 15.98
CA ARG A 139 -14.15 0.17 15.36
C ARG A 139 -14.56 1.15 16.43
N PHE A 140 -14.15 2.40 16.25
CA PHE A 140 -14.52 3.52 17.11
C PHE A 140 -15.49 4.40 16.34
N ALA A 141 -16.69 4.58 16.88
CA ALA A 141 -17.73 5.44 16.32
C ALA A 141 -18.00 6.62 17.27
N GLY A 142 -18.25 7.79 16.70
CA GLY A 142 -18.49 9.02 17.47
C GLY A 142 -18.53 10.25 16.58
N ALA A 143 -18.59 11.43 17.20
CA ALA A 143 -18.51 12.70 16.48
C ALA A 143 -17.14 12.89 15.82
N PRO A 144 -17.03 13.67 14.73
CA PRO A 144 -15.77 13.88 14.02
C PRO A 144 -14.60 14.32 14.91
N GLU A 145 -14.85 15.17 15.90
CA GLU A 145 -13.86 15.68 16.84
C GLU A 145 -13.36 14.58 17.78
N THR A 146 -14.26 13.70 18.24
CA THR A 146 -13.90 12.56 19.11
C THR A 146 -13.13 11.52 18.31
N LEU A 147 -13.48 11.29 17.05
CA LEU A 147 -12.73 10.39 16.16
C LEU A 147 -11.33 10.93 15.84
N ARG A 148 -11.20 12.24 15.64
CA ARG A 148 -9.88 12.88 15.46
C ARG A 148 -9.00 12.73 16.70
N SER A 149 -9.60 12.95 17.89
CA SER A 149 -8.93 12.72 19.17
C SER A 149 -8.49 11.26 19.34
N CYS A 150 -9.37 10.32 18.95
CA CYS A 150 -9.09 8.89 18.98
C CYS A 150 -7.89 8.53 18.11
N VAL A 151 -7.84 8.96 16.84
CA VAL A 151 -6.70 8.74 15.93
C VAL A 151 -5.42 9.30 16.52
N LYS A 152 -5.46 10.55 17.00
CA LYS A 152 -4.28 11.18 17.62
C LYS A 152 -3.77 10.34 18.81
N LYS A 153 -4.67 9.86 19.66
CA LYS A 153 -4.32 9.04 20.82
C LYS A 153 -3.72 7.70 20.41
N LEU A 154 -4.30 7.02 19.44
CA LEU A 154 -3.79 5.76 18.89
C LEU A 154 -2.38 5.92 18.31
N LEU A 155 -2.16 6.94 17.46
CA LEU A 155 -0.90 7.15 16.77
C LEU A 155 0.23 7.67 17.68
N HIS A 156 -0.10 8.38 18.77
CA HIS A 156 0.89 8.86 19.73
C HIS A 156 1.02 7.99 20.99
N SER A 157 0.34 6.85 21.02
CA SER A 157 0.47 5.88 22.12
C SER A 157 1.78 5.10 22.01
N GLY A 158 2.30 4.61 23.13
CA GLY A 158 3.39 3.65 23.14
C GLY A 158 3.06 2.32 22.44
N TRP A 159 1.81 2.14 22.05
CA TRP A 159 1.29 0.95 21.38
C TRP A 159 1.26 1.07 19.84
N MET A 160 1.63 2.21 19.28
CA MET A 160 1.56 2.47 17.84
C MET A 160 2.24 1.36 17.00
N HIS A 161 3.34 0.81 17.47
CA HIS A 161 4.07 -0.25 16.77
C HIS A 161 3.35 -1.60 16.70
N TRP A 162 2.25 -1.75 17.42
CA TRP A 162 1.42 -2.96 17.43
C TRP A 162 0.20 -2.83 16.54
N TRP A 163 -0.18 -1.60 16.16
CA TRP A 163 -1.29 -1.37 15.23
C TRP A 163 -0.83 -1.69 13.80
N ASP A 164 -1.37 -2.74 13.20
CA ASP A 164 -1.13 -3.02 11.79
C ASP A 164 -1.71 -1.87 10.94
N ALA A 165 -2.92 -1.41 11.27
CA ALA A 165 -3.58 -0.30 10.60
C ALA A 165 -4.31 0.61 11.58
N VAL A 166 -4.34 1.92 11.28
CA VAL A 166 -5.20 2.91 11.89
C VAL A 166 -5.80 3.74 10.75
N ASP A 167 -7.05 3.44 10.42
CA ASP A 167 -7.75 4.02 9.28
C ASP A 167 -8.97 4.81 9.73
N PHE A 168 -9.24 5.93 9.07
CA PHE A 168 -10.53 6.60 9.15
C PHE A 168 -11.34 6.26 7.91
N VAL A 169 -12.44 5.58 8.11
CA VAL A 169 -13.39 5.22 7.06
C VAL A 169 -14.53 6.22 7.07
N ALA A 170 -14.68 6.94 5.95
CA ALA A 170 -15.73 7.92 5.76
C ALA A 170 -16.70 7.46 4.66
N ARG A 171 -17.99 7.57 4.94
CA ARG A 171 -19.12 7.45 4.03
C ARG A 171 -20.03 8.65 4.26
N ASP A 172 -20.99 8.88 3.39
CA ASP A 172 -21.88 10.04 3.49
C ASP A 172 -22.52 10.20 4.89
N SER A 173 -23.06 9.13 5.46
CA SER A 173 -23.80 9.14 6.72
C SER A 173 -23.13 8.41 7.89
N ASP A 174 -22.03 7.72 7.65
CA ASP A 174 -21.35 6.91 8.66
C ASP A 174 -19.83 7.04 8.56
N SER A 175 -19.21 7.42 9.67
CA SER A 175 -17.76 7.53 9.76
C SER A 175 -17.26 6.89 11.03
N PHE A 176 -16.18 6.15 10.92
CA PHE A 176 -15.56 5.48 12.05
C PHE A 176 -14.04 5.34 11.88
N VAL A 177 -13.36 5.18 13.01
CA VAL A 177 -11.94 4.79 13.02
C VAL A 177 -11.85 3.29 13.15
N ARG A 178 -11.09 2.66 12.27
CA ARG A 178 -10.77 1.23 12.27
C ARG A 178 -9.33 1.03 12.72
N VAL A 179 -9.12 0.10 13.66
CA VAL A 179 -7.78 -0.38 14.04
C VAL A 179 -7.73 -1.87 13.75
N ALA A 180 -6.69 -2.30 13.06
CA ALA A 180 -6.42 -3.71 12.81
C ALA A 180 -5.13 -4.13 13.53
N ILE A 181 -5.17 -5.32 14.13
CA ILE A 181 -4.05 -5.91 14.87
C ILE A 181 -3.97 -7.37 14.50
N HIS A 182 -2.75 -7.83 14.24
CA HIS A 182 -2.46 -9.25 14.10
C HIS A 182 -1.48 -9.66 15.20
N CYS A 183 -1.91 -10.56 16.07
CA CYS A 183 -1.18 -10.96 17.30
C CYS A 183 -1.42 -12.42 17.63
N PRO A 184 -0.65 -12.99 18.56
CA PRO A 184 -1.01 -14.25 19.21
C PRO A 184 -2.36 -14.14 19.94
N ALA A 185 -3.15 -15.20 19.91
CA ALA A 185 -4.50 -15.20 20.53
C ALA A 185 -4.47 -14.90 22.02
N GLU A 186 -3.44 -15.36 22.72
CA GLU A 186 -3.22 -15.12 24.16
C GLU A 186 -2.95 -13.65 24.49
N GLU A 187 -2.43 -12.88 23.56
CA GLU A 187 -2.14 -11.45 23.72
C GLU A 187 -3.34 -10.56 23.41
N ALA A 188 -4.36 -11.07 22.71
CA ALA A 188 -5.49 -10.29 22.22
C ALA A 188 -6.19 -9.48 23.33
N ARG A 189 -6.32 -10.06 24.54
CA ARG A 189 -6.91 -9.39 25.69
C ARG A 189 -6.20 -8.10 26.08
N ILE A 190 -4.88 -8.08 26.00
CA ILE A 190 -4.06 -6.89 26.34
C ILE A 190 -4.41 -5.75 25.39
N PHE A 191 -4.53 -6.05 24.10
CA PHE A 191 -4.90 -5.06 23.08
C PHE A 191 -6.34 -4.57 23.26
N GLU A 192 -7.27 -5.47 23.59
CA GLU A 192 -8.67 -5.10 23.87
C GLU A 192 -8.77 -4.13 25.03
N GLU A 193 -8.04 -4.36 26.12
CA GLU A 193 -7.99 -3.47 27.28
C GLU A 193 -7.42 -2.09 26.92
N GLN A 194 -6.39 -2.02 26.08
CA GLN A 194 -5.84 -0.75 25.60
C GLN A 194 -6.82 -0.01 24.70
N LEU A 195 -7.47 -0.71 23.77
CA LEU A 195 -8.49 -0.11 22.89
C LEU A 195 -9.70 0.40 23.68
N ALA A 196 -10.14 -0.33 24.69
CA ALA A 196 -11.21 0.10 25.58
C ALA A 196 -10.84 1.38 26.37
N ARG A 197 -9.60 1.48 26.83
CA ARG A 197 -9.08 2.70 27.48
C ARG A 197 -9.10 3.89 26.52
N VAL A 198 -8.64 3.72 25.29
CA VAL A 198 -8.68 4.79 24.27
C VAL A 198 -10.13 5.22 24.03
N ALA A 199 -11.07 4.27 23.91
CA ALA A 199 -12.48 4.57 23.71
C ALA A 199 -13.07 5.40 24.85
N GLN A 200 -12.78 5.03 26.09
CA GLN A 200 -13.23 5.76 27.28
C GLN A 200 -12.67 7.19 27.32
N GLU A 201 -11.36 7.32 27.09
CA GLU A 201 -10.67 8.62 27.15
C GLU A 201 -11.06 9.56 25.99
N THR A 202 -11.55 9.03 24.89
CA THR A 202 -11.99 9.82 23.73
C THR A 202 -13.50 9.92 23.59
N SER A 203 -14.26 9.32 24.52
CA SER A 203 -15.73 9.28 24.49
C SER A 203 -16.28 8.71 23.17
N THR A 204 -15.61 7.71 22.62
CA THR A 204 -16.04 6.98 21.43
C THR A 204 -16.68 5.65 21.79
N ARG A 205 -17.59 5.17 20.95
CA ARG A 205 -18.19 3.84 21.08
C ARG A 205 -17.30 2.81 20.41
N LEU A 206 -16.79 1.86 21.19
CA LEU A 206 -15.94 0.76 20.70
C LEU A 206 -16.79 -0.45 20.34
N THR A 207 -16.46 -1.06 19.20
CA THR A 207 -16.93 -2.39 18.81
C THR A 207 -15.71 -3.24 18.44
N LEU A 208 -15.60 -4.43 19.03
CA LEU A 208 -14.51 -5.37 18.77
C LEU A 208 -15.02 -6.54 17.92
N ARG A 209 -14.19 -6.97 16.98
CA ARG A 209 -14.39 -8.17 16.17
C ARG A 209 -13.13 -9.04 16.30
N ARG A 210 -13.33 -10.23 16.81
CA ARG A 210 -12.27 -11.22 17.02
C ARG A 210 -12.21 -12.17 15.84
N ASP A 211 -11.00 -12.62 15.54
CA ASP A 211 -10.69 -13.59 14.50
C ASP A 211 -11.35 -13.28 13.13
N THR A 212 -11.44 -12.00 12.85
CA THR A 212 -11.98 -11.50 11.60
C THR A 212 -10.81 -11.11 10.70
N PRO A 213 -10.71 -11.70 9.50
CA PRO A 213 -9.71 -11.26 8.54
C PRO A 213 -9.76 -9.74 8.34
N PRO A 214 -8.63 -9.07 8.18
CA PRO A 214 -8.63 -7.63 7.94
C PRO A 214 -9.49 -7.31 6.72
N ALA A 215 -10.26 -6.23 6.81
CA ALA A 215 -11.12 -5.80 5.71
C ALA A 215 -10.27 -5.60 4.45
N ARG A 216 -10.59 -6.36 3.42
CA ARG A 216 -9.93 -6.30 2.11
C ARG A 216 -10.77 -5.42 1.21
N ASP A 217 -10.39 -4.17 1.15
CA ASP A 217 -10.97 -3.24 0.19
C ASP A 217 -10.40 -3.56 -1.21
N GLY A 218 -11.18 -3.33 -2.26
CA GLY A 218 -10.69 -3.38 -3.63
C GLY A 218 -9.58 -2.36 -3.89
N LEU A 219 -9.04 -2.31 -5.10
CA LEU A 219 -8.14 -1.22 -5.48
C LEU A 219 -8.92 0.10 -5.43
N PRO A 220 -8.35 1.17 -4.85
CA PRO A 220 -8.98 2.48 -4.89
C PRO A 220 -9.03 3.01 -6.33
N ASP A 221 -10.07 3.78 -6.63
CA ASP A 221 -10.19 4.47 -7.91
C ASP A 221 -9.26 5.68 -7.97
N ILE A 222 -9.10 6.35 -6.82
CA ILE A 222 -8.17 7.47 -6.64
C ILE A 222 -7.36 7.27 -5.38
N THR A 223 -6.08 7.54 -5.46
CA THR A 223 -5.17 7.64 -4.31
C THR A 223 -4.72 9.08 -4.17
N VAL A 224 -4.99 9.70 -3.03
CA VAL A 224 -4.58 11.08 -2.73
C VAL A 224 -3.51 11.07 -1.66
N LYS A 225 -2.42 11.75 -1.89
CA LYS A 225 -1.35 11.97 -0.92
C LYS A 225 -1.51 13.36 -0.31
N THR A 226 -1.58 13.41 1.00
CA THR A 226 -1.72 14.63 1.79
C THR A 226 -0.89 14.49 3.07
N THR A 227 -1.04 15.40 4.01
CA THR A 227 -0.43 15.24 5.34
C THR A 227 -1.33 14.38 6.24
N PRO A 228 -0.77 13.65 7.22
CA PRO A 228 -1.56 12.86 8.17
C PRO A 228 -2.68 13.67 8.85
N ASP A 229 -2.38 14.91 9.23
CA ASP A 229 -3.33 15.80 9.93
C ASP A 229 -4.55 16.17 9.08
N ARG A 230 -4.39 16.22 7.76
CA ARG A 230 -5.45 16.60 6.82
C ARG A 230 -6.20 15.42 6.21
N SER A 231 -5.64 14.21 6.33
CA SER A 231 -6.19 13.03 5.67
C SER A 231 -7.63 12.72 6.06
N MET A 232 -7.97 12.86 7.33
CA MET A 232 -9.34 12.62 7.83
C MET A 232 -10.33 13.68 7.33
N GLU A 233 -9.91 14.95 7.33
CA GLU A 233 -10.74 16.06 6.85
C GLU A 233 -11.04 15.90 5.36
N LEU A 234 -10.01 15.65 4.56
CA LEU A 234 -10.15 15.43 3.13
C LEU A 234 -11.02 14.21 2.82
N ALA A 235 -10.82 13.10 3.55
CA ALA A 235 -11.66 11.91 3.39
C ALA A 235 -13.13 12.21 3.70
N GLY A 236 -13.42 12.98 4.74
CA GLY A 236 -14.78 13.40 5.09
C GLY A 236 -15.42 14.35 4.06
N GLN A 237 -14.62 15.20 3.41
CA GLN A 237 -15.10 16.06 2.32
C GLN A 237 -15.45 15.24 1.08
N LEU A 238 -14.52 14.37 0.63
CA LEU A 238 -14.69 13.54 -0.56
C LEU A 238 -15.80 12.49 -0.41
N ALA A 239 -16.02 11.98 0.80
CA ALA A 239 -17.04 10.96 1.06
C ALA A 239 -18.49 11.41 0.77
N ARG A 240 -18.74 12.73 0.66
CA ARG A 240 -20.06 13.27 0.29
C ARG A 240 -20.41 13.05 -1.19
N GLU A 241 -19.40 12.84 -2.02
CA GLU A 241 -19.54 12.71 -3.48
C GLU A 241 -19.09 11.34 -3.99
N THR A 242 -18.73 10.43 -3.07
CA THR A 242 -18.17 9.13 -3.40
C THR A 242 -18.86 8.02 -2.61
N GLU A 243 -18.65 6.77 -3.00
CA GLU A 243 -19.17 5.63 -2.24
C GLU A 243 -18.53 5.57 -0.84
N ARG A 244 -17.21 5.76 -0.80
CA ARG A 244 -16.43 5.63 0.42
C ARG A 244 -15.04 6.24 0.25
N CYS A 245 -14.52 6.80 1.33
CA CYS A 245 -13.12 7.17 1.46
C CYS A 245 -12.48 6.45 2.64
N VAL A 246 -11.21 6.10 2.51
CA VAL A 246 -10.41 5.51 3.60
C VAL A 246 -9.14 6.33 3.74
N ALA A 247 -9.03 7.09 4.84
CA ALA A 247 -7.80 7.77 5.18
C ALA A 247 -6.88 6.84 5.98
N LEU A 248 -5.70 6.56 5.45
CA LEU A 248 -4.62 5.87 6.14
C LEU A 248 -3.91 6.89 7.04
N CYS A 249 -4.39 7.00 8.27
CA CYS A 249 -4.08 8.14 9.16
C CYS A 249 -2.59 8.28 9.49
N TYR A 250 -1.82 7.20 9.42
CA TYR A 250 -0.39 7.22 9.72
C TYR A 250 0.44 7.93 8.64
N ASN A 251 0.13 7.74 7.37
CA ASN A 251 0.96 8.19 6.25
C ASN A 251 0.34 9.30 5.39
N GLY A 252 -0.86 9.77 5.76
CA GLY A 252 -1.51 10.86 5.05
C GLY A 252 -2.01 10.49 3.65
N VAL A 253 -2.38 9.25 3.44
CA VAL A 253 -2.95 8.78 2.18
C VAL A 253 -4.46 8.63 2.31
N VAL A 254 -5.20 9.06 1.31
CA VAL A 254 -6.65 8.85 1.20
C VAL A 254 -6.95 8.02 -0.04
N HIS A 255 -7.57 6.88 0.17
CA HIS A 255 -8.13 6.03 -0.86
C HIS A 255 -9.59 6.40 -1.09
N VAL A 256 -9.96 6.64 -2.34
CA VAL A 256 -11.31 7.02 -2.75
C VAL A 256 -11.88 5.92 -3.62
N TYR A 257 -13.12 5.53 -3.32
CA TYR A 257 -13.88 4.53 -4.05
C TYR A 257 -15.11 5.21 -4.64
N LEU A 258 -15.21 5.18 -5.96
CA LEU A 258 -16.30 5.81 -6.71
C LEU A 258 -17.47 4.82 -6.84
N SER A 259 -18.70 5.34 -6.83
CA SER A 259 -19.91 4.58 -7.13
C SER A 259 -20.41 4.90 -8.53
N GLY A 260 -21.05 3.93 -9.22
CA GLY A 260 -21.79 4.12 -10.46
C GLY A 260 -21.05 3.75 -11.73
N ASP A 261 -21.79 3.84 -12.85
CA ASP A 261 -21.40 3.34 -14.18
C ASP A 261 -20.74 4.41 -15.09
N GLU A 262 -20.52 5.61 -14.58
CA GLU A 262 -19.87 6.69 -15.35
C GLU A 262 -18.38 6.41 -15.59
N PRO A 263 -17.79 6.95 -16.68
CA PRO A 263 -16.36 6.79 -16.96
C PRO A 263 -15.52 7.25 -15.77
N PRO A 264 -14.83 6.34 -15.09
CA PRO A 264 -14.18 6.66 -13.80
C PRO A 264 -13.07 7.71 -13.92
N ALA A 265 -12.49 7.86 -15.13
CA ALA A 265 -11.42 8.83 -15.39
C ALA A 265 -11.92 10.28 -15.34
N GLU A 266 -13.04 10.59 -16.01
CA GLU A 266 -13.62 11.93 -16.05
C GLU A 266 -14.12 12.33 -14.66
N ARG A 267 -14.82 11.42 -14.01
CA ARG A 267 -15.33 11.64 -12.65
C ARG A 267 -14.21 11.88 -11.64
N ALA A 268 -13.11 11.11 -11.73
CA ALA A 268 -11.93 11.31 -10.89
C ALA A 268 -11.35 12.72 -11.08
N HIS A 269 -11.26 13.19 -12.33
CA HIS A 269 -10.75 14.52 -12.61
C HIS A 269 -11.66 15.62 -12.05
N LEU A 270 -12.97 15.53 -12.28
CA LEU A 270 -13.95 16.49 -11.77
C LEU A 270 -13.96 16.55 -10.25
N LEU A 271 -13.93 15.40 -9.58
CA LEU A 271 -13.89 15.30 -8.12
C LEU A 271 -12.63 15.97 -7.54
N MET A 272 -11.47 15.75 -8.17
CA MET A 272 -10.21 16.25 -7.64
C MET A 272 -9.91 17.70 -7.97
N GLN A 273 -10.52 18.26 -9.03
CA GLN A 273 -10.27 19.62 -9.49
C GLN A 273 -10.36 20.71 -8.40
N PRO A 274 -11.38 20.73 -7.52
CA PRO A 274 -11.46 21.71 -6.43
C PRO A 274 -10.32 21.60 -5.40
N HIS A 275 -9.70 20.46 -5.29
CA HIS A 275 -8.71 20.14 -4.25
C HIS A 275 -7.25 20.31 -4.73
N ILE A 276 -7.00 20.40 -6.03
CA ILE A 276 -5.64 20.43 -6.62
C ILE A 276 -4.79 21.55 -6.02
N GLY A 277 -5.31 22.77 -5.95
CA GLY A 277 -4.58 23.91 -5.42
C GLY A 277 -4.17 23.74 -3.95
N GLN A 278 -5.05 23.18 -3.13
CA GLN A 278 -4.76 22.89 -1.73
C GLN A 278 -3.74 21.78 -1.56
N LEU A 279 -3.84 20.74 -2.38
CA LEU A 279 -2.88 19.62 -2.36
C LEU A 279 -1.48 20.10 -2.74
N HIS A 280 -1.34 20.86 -3.82
CA HIS A 280 -0.04 21.40 -4.26
C HIS A 280 0.59 22.30 -3.20
N ALA A 281 -0.20 23.11 -2.49
CA ALA A 281 0.30 24.00 -1.43
C ALA A 281 0.95 23.25 -0.25
N ILE A 282 0.64 21.98 -0.07
CA ILE A 282 1.19 21.12 0.99
C ILE A 282 2.11 20.02 0.47
N GLY A 283 2.50 20.09 -0.81
CA GLY A 283 3.31 19.05 -1.45
C GLY A 283 2.56 17.73 -1.66
N GLY A 284 1.24 17.75 -1.63
CA GLY A 284 0.39 16.61 -1.91
C GLY A 284 0.21 16.36 -3.41
N ASP A 285 -0.28 15.18 -3.73
CA ASP A 285 -0.53 14.73 -5.11
C ASP A 285 -1.70 13.73 -5.14
N TRP A 286 -2.19 13.42 -6.33
CA TRP A 286 -3.22 12.42 -6.51
C TRP A 286 -3.03 11.59 -7.79
N HIS A 287 -3.49 10.35 -7.76
CA HIS A 287 -3.45 9.42 -8.88
C HIS A 287 -4.79 8.72 -9.03
N SER A 288 -5.18 8.46 -10.28
CA SER A 288 -6.33 7.59 -10.57
C SER A 288 -5.84 6.37 -11.36
N ARG A 289 -6.29 5.19 -11.00
CA ARG A 289 -5.99 3.96 -11.77
C ARG A 289 -6.57 3.96 -13.20
N TRP A 290 -7.54 4.84 -13.46
CA TRP A 290 -8.22 4.95 -14.74
C TRP A 290 -7.58 5.96 -15.69
N LEU A 291 -6.76 6.88 -15.17
CA LEU A 291 -6.02 7.81 -16.01
C LEU A 291 -4.77 7.12 -16.55
N PRO A 292 -4.46 7.31 -17.84
CA PRO A 292 -3.20 6.84 -18.38
C PRO A 292 -2.05 7.47 -17.60
N ALA A 293 -0.99 6.71 -17.37
CA ALA A 293 0.24 7.28 -16.86
C ALA A 293 0.63 8.44 -17.80
N THR A 294 0.90 9.62 -17.24
CA THR A 294 1.39 10.74 -18.04
C THR A 294 2.65 10.27 -18.76
N PRO A 295 2.73 10.38 -20.10
CA PRO A 295 3.94 9.97 -20.82
C PRO A 295 5.13 10.72 -20.24
N PRO A 296 6.30 10.10 -20.17
CA PRO A 296 7.51 10.73 -19.66
C PRO A 296 7.80 12.01 -20.45
N ASN A 297 8.08 13.10 -19.72
CA ASN A 297 8.54 14.34 -20.34
C ASN A 297 10.00 14.18 -20.82
N PHE A 298 10.54 15.20 -21.47
CA PHE A 298 11.91 15.17 -22.02
C PHE A 298 12.97 14.82 -20.93
N THR A 299 12.82 15.36 -19.74
CA THR A 299 13.73 15.08 -18.62
C THR A 299 13.61 13.63 -18.14
N GLU A 300 12.39 13.08 -18.11
CA GLU A 300 12.15 11.68 -17.76
C GLU A 300 12.70 10.73 -18.81
N SER A 301 12.66 11.10 -20.09
CA SER A 301 13.29 10.33 -21.17
C SER A 301 14.81 10.26 -20.99
N GLN A 302 15.46 11.35 -20.58
CA GLN A 302 16.88 11.34 -20.24
C GLN A 302 17.19 10.46 -19.02
N TRP A 303 16.29 10.41 -18.05
CA TRP A 303 16.41 9.50 -16.91
C TRP A 303 16.30 8.03 -17.34
N ILE A 304 15.40 7.69 -18.26
CA ILE A 304 15.28 6.34 -18.82
C ILE A 304 16.59 5.93 -19.48
N GLU A 305 17.18 6.78 -20.33
CA GLU A 305 18.47 6.52 -20.96
C GLU A 305 19.62 6.36 -19.94
N THR A 306 19.58 7.16 -18.86
CA THR A 306 20.57 7.06 -17.79
C THR A 306 20.42 5.76 -17.01
N LEU A 307 19.19 5.37 -16.72
CA LEU A 307 18.85 4.10 -16.07
C LEU A 307 19.33 2.92 -16.90
N GLU A 308 19.05 2.94 -18.21
CA GLU A 308 19.50 1.93 -19.15
C GLU A 308 21.02 1.82 -19.21
N ARG A 309 21.73 2.94 -19.21
CA ARG A 309 23.19 2.99 -19.16
C ARG A 309 23.77 2.45 -17.85
N THR A 310 23.16 2.80 -16.73
CA THR A 310 23.63 2.36 -15.40
C THR A 310 23.45 0.87 -15.20
N ILE A 311 22.34 0.32 -15.69
CA ILE A 311 22.06 -1.12 -15.63
C ILE A 311 23.01 -1.91 -16.54
N HIS A 312 23.59 -1.27 -17.55
CA HIS A 312 24.59 -1.91 -18.43
C HIS A 312 26.00 -1.92 -17.85
N ALA A 313 26.29 -1.05 -16.89
CA ALA A 313 27.61 -0.93 -16.30
C ALA A 313 27.78 -1.84 -15.06
N SER A 314 26.71 -2.43 -14.59
CA SER A 314 26.67 -3.37 -13.46
C SER A 314 26.41 -4.81 -13.94
#